data_489d457514fcd65d07880dac11cc5892
#
_entry.id   489d457514fcd65d07880dac11cc5892
#
_cell.length_a   1.000
_cell.length_b   1.000
_cell.length_c   1.000
_cell.angle_alpha   90.00
_cell.angle_beta   90.00
_cell.angle_gamma   90.00
#
_symmetry.space_group_name_H-M   'P 1'
#
loop_
_entity.id
_entity.type
_entity.pdbx_description
1 polymer ?
#
loop_
_entity_poly.entity_id
_entity_poly.type
_entity_poly.pdbx_seq_one_letter_code
_entity_poly.pdbx_strand_id
1 'polypeptide(L)'
;MNSELRPSHTDMVNKYVEDCKKNLVTHYMLTISRDGEDPVRSILFYNDVIEAVEGYSMYQDAGFASKYLTVCLYEPTGRVNTKVLQRNQAGDPSFVRQNYVDVTQALLSIKDKLDTKDYEDVCVKICTSFGKDNWRFNTERFLDNLKIEKVL
;
A
#
# COMPACT_ATOMS: atom_id res chain seq x y z
N MET A 1 11.69 -20.41 17.22
CA MET A 1 13.02 -20.84 16.79
C MET A 1 13.40 -20.40 15.41
N ASN A 2 12.56 -20.70 14.45
CA ASN A 2 12.89 -20.34 13.08
C ASN A 2 12.93 -18.83 12.82
N SER A 3 12.21 -18.04 13.62
CA SER A 3 12.26 -16.59 13.53
C SER A 3 13.65 -16.03 13.88
N GLU A 4 14.40 -16.74 14.71
CA GLU A 4 15.76 -16.35 15.07
C GLU A 4 16.73 -16.52 13.90
N LEU A 5 16.39 -17.40 12.96
CA LEU A 5 17.21 -17.69 11.79
C LEU A 5 16.89 -16.77 10.61
N ARG A 6 15.80 -16.01 10.70
CA ARG A 6 15.44 -15.07 9.65
C ARG A 6 16.21 -13.77 9.84
N PRO A 7 16.91 -13.29 8.82
CA PRO A 7 17.55 -11.99 8.92
C PRO A 7 16.49 -10.90 9.11
N SER A 8 16.77 -9.91 9.94
CA SER A 8 15.93 -8.72 10.05
C SER A 8 15.99 -7.93 8.74
N HIS A 9 15.05 -7.01 8.53
CA HIS A 9 15.11 -6.13 7.38
C HIS A 9 16.39 -5.30 7.40
N THR A 10 16.84 -4.86 8.57
CA THR A 10 18.11 -4.14 8.70
C THR A 10 19.28 -4.98 8.24
N ASP A 11 19.31 -6.25 8.64
CA ASP A 11 20.38 -7.17 8.20
C ASP A 11 20.35 -7.38 6.70
N MET A 12 19.16 -7.49 6.11
CA MET A 12 19.00 -7.65 4.66
C MET A 12 19.53 -6.43 3.90
N VAL A 13 19.23 -5.23 4.39
CA VAL A 13 19.71 -3.99 3.79
C VAL A 13 21.24 -3.92 3.89
N ASN A 14 21.79 -4.20 5.06
CA ASN A 14 23.24 -4.18 5.28
C ASN A 14 23.95 -5.18 4.38
N LYS A 15 23.40 -6.37 4.25
CA LYS A 15 23.95 -7.40 3.36
C LYS A 15 23.93 -6.93 1.91
N TYR A 16 22.83 -6.36 1.45
CA TYR A 16 22.71 -5.84 0.10
C TYR A 16 23.78 -4.78 -0.17
N VAL A 17 23.95 -3.83 0.75
CA VAL A 17 24.95 -2.77 0.62
C VAL A 17 26.38 -3.34 0.56
N GLU A 18 26.69 -4.30 1.42
CA GLU A 18 28.00 -4.97 1.41
C GLU A 18 28.24 -5.72 0.10
N ASP A 19 27.23 -6.42 -0.39
CA ASP A 19 27.32 -7.16 -1.65
C ASP A 19 27.47 -6.21 -2.85
N CYS A 20 26.88 -5.02 -2.81
CA CYS A 20 27.09 -3.99 -3.82
C CYS A 20 28.55 -3.56 -3.90
N LYS A 21 29.19 -3.37 -2.75
CA LYS A 21 30.63 -3.02 -2.70
C LYS A 21 31.52 -4.08 -3.32
N LYS A 22 31.07 -5.33 -3.32
CA LYS A 22 31.80 -6.46 -3.89
C LYS A 22 31.40 -6.76 -5.33
N ASN A 23 30.53 -5.94 -5.93
CA ASN A 23 29.99 -6.13 -7.28
C ASN A 23 29.24 -7.47 -7.43
N LEU A 24 28.58 -7.94 -6.37
CA LEU A 24 27.85 -9.20 -6.35
C LEU A 24 26.36 -9.03 -6.62
N VAL A 25 25.86 -7.80 -6.77
CA VAL A 25 24.45 -7.50 -6.88
C VAL A 25 24.11 -7.07 -8.30
N THR A 26 23.03 -7.62 -8.84
CA THR A 26 22.53 -7.27 -10.17
C THR A 26 21.06 -6.79 -10.12
N HIS A 27 20.44 -6.81 -8.95
CA HIS A 27 19.04 -6.42 -8.78
C HIS A 27 18.94 -5.13 -7.95
N TYR A 28 17.76 -4.51 -7.99
CA TYR A 28 17.44 -3.28 -7.28
C TYR A 28 16.66 -3.62 -6.02
N MET A 29 16.82 -2.80 -4.98
CA MET A 29 16.10 -2.98 -3.72
C MET A 29 15.38 -1.68 -3.36
N LEU A 30 14.09 -1.80 -3.06
CA LEU A 30 13.26 -0.70 -2.59
C LEU A 30 12.93 -0.94 -1.12
N THR A 31 13.21 0.04 -0.26
CA THR A 31 12.89 -0.06 1.16
C THR A 31 11.89 1.03 1.55
N ILE A 32 11.02 0.69 2.48
CA ILE A 32 9.98 1.59 2.96
C ILE A 32 9.99 1.60 4.48
N SER A 33 10.12 2.80 5.07
CA SER A 33 10.09 3.01 6.51
C SER A 33 9.04 4.05 6.85
N ARG A 34 8.38 3.90 7.98
CA ARG A 34 7.34 4.82 8.46
C ARG A 34 7.81 5.62 9.66
N ASP A 35 7.55 6.93 9.65
CA ASP A 35 7.73 7.81 10.81
C ASP A 35 9.07 7.62 11.54
N GLY A 36 10.13 7.35 10.76
CA GLY A 36 11.44 7.11 11.34
C GLY A 36 11.59 5.76 12.02
N GLU A 37 10.64 4.84 11.82
CA GLU A 37 10.76 3.49 12.38
C GLU A 37 12.00 2.78 11.85
N ASP A 38 12.74 2.23 12.75
CA ASP A 38 13.85 1.33 12.47
C ASP A 38 13.53 -0.01 13.15
N PRO A 39 13.57 -1.13 12.45
CA PRO A 39 14.11 -1.33 11.10
C PRO A 39 13.13 -0.98 9.98
N VAL A 40 13.64 -1.00 8.78
CA VAL A 40 12.86 -0.88 7.55
C VAL A 40 11.66 -1.83 7.57
N ARG A 41 10.51 -1.32 7.23
CA ARG A 41 9.25 -2.05 7.36
C ARG A 41 8.97 -2.99 6.21
N SER A 42 9.33 -2.58 5.01
CA SER A 42 9.10 -3.38 3.80
C SER A 42 10.29 -3.31 2.88
N ILE A 43 10.57 -4.43 2.24
CA ILE A 43 11.65 -4.54 1.24
C ILE A 43 11.06 -5.21 0.01
N LEU A 44 11.30 -4.60 -1.16
CA LEU A 44 10.90 -5.14 -2.45
C LEU A 44 12.13 -5.22 -3.35
N PHE A 45 12.20 -6.28 -4.15
CA PHE A 45 13.32 -6.48 -5.08
C PHE A 45 12.82 -6.44 -6.51
N TYR A 46 13.60 -5.83 -7.38
CA TYR A 46 13.30 -5.70 -8.81
C TYR A 46 14.54 -6.08 -9.62
N ASN A 47 14.34 -6.84 -10.68
CA ASN A 47 15.43 -7.23 -11.56
C ASN A 47 15.67 -6.22 -12.69
N ASP A 48 14.67 -5.40 -12.98
CA ASP A 48 14.67 -4.44 -14.08
C ASP A 48 14.62 -3.02 -13.53
N VAL A 49 15.44 -2.14 -14.11
CA VAL A 49 15.50 -0.74 -13.72
C VAL A 49 14.15 -0.02 -13.93
N ILE A 50 13.45 -0.35 -15.00
CA ILE A 50 12.16 0.29 -15.30
C ILE A 50 11.14 -0.05 -14.21
N GLU A 51 11.03 -1.33 -13.85
CA GLU A 51 10.15 -1.79 -12.77
C GLU A 51 10.52 -1.14 -11.44
N ALA A 52 11.82 -1.04 -11.16
CA ALA A 52 12.30 -0.42 -9.93
C ALA A 52 11.93 1.06 -9.84
N VAL A 53 12.13 1.79 -10.92
CA VAL A 53 11.79 3.21 -10.98
C VAL A 53 10.28 3.42 -10.90
N GLU A 54 9.50 2.59 -11.56
CA GLU A 54 8.04 2.63 -11.47
C GLU A 54 7.57 2.37 -10.04
N GLY A 55 8.12 1.35 -9.39
CA GLY A 55 7.81 1.04 -8.00
C GLY A 55 8.13 2.20 -7.07
N TYR A 56 9.29 2.80 -7.24
CA TYR A 56 9.70 3.96 -6.47
C TYR A 56 8.76 5.16 -6.70
N SER A 57 8.38 5.39 -7.95
CA SER A 57 7.54 6.53 -8.33
C SER A 57 6.08 6.39 -7.89
N MET A 58 5.63 5.18 -7.59
CA MET A 58 4.28 4.94 -7.09
C MET A 58 4.01 5.64 -5.76
N TYR A 59 5.03 5.79 -4.93
CA TYR A 59 4.89 6.42 -3.63
C TYR A 59 4.94 7.93 -3.79
N GLN A 60 3.83 8.61 -3.54
CA GLN A 60 3.69 10.05 -3.69
C GLN A 60 3.39 10.77 -2.37
N ASP A 61 2.85 10.05 -1.40
CA ASP A 61 2.62 10.58 -0.06
C ASP A 61 2.72 9.45 0.97
N ALA A 62 2.66 9.81 2.24
CA ALA A 62 2.82 8.84 3.34
C ALA A 62 1.57 7.99 3.58
N GLY A 63 0.44 8.32 2.97
CA GLY A 63 -0.82 7.64 3.23
C GLY A 63 -1.35 7.92 4.63
N PHE A 64 -2.32 7.13 5.05
CA PHE A 64 -2.98 7.34 6.34
C PHE A 64 -2.23 6.81 7.52
N ALA A 65 -1.43 5.79 7.29
CA ALA A 65 -0.84 5.02 8.36
C ALA A 65 0.30 5.75 9.04
N SER A 66 0.80 6.80 8.42
CA SER A 66 2.03 7.46 8.83
C SER A 66 1.96 8.94 8.56
N LYS A 67 2.70 9.72 9.35
CA LYS A 67 2.91 11.14 9.05
C LYS A 67 3.96 11.28 7.95
N TYR A 68 4.95 10.41 7.97
CA TYR A 68 6.06 10.40 7.03
C TYR A 68 6.31 8.99 6.52
N LEU A 69 6.79 8.90 5.30
CA LEU A 69 7.21 7.65 4.70
C LEU A 69 8.56 7.90 4.02
N THR A 70 9.57 7.13 4.41
CA THR A 70 10.89 7.19 3.78
C THR A 70 10.99 6.06 2.79
N VAL A 71 11.22 6.40 1.52
CA VAL A 71 11.34 5.42 0.44
C VAL A 71 12.74 5.54 -0.13
N CYS A 72 13.47 4.42 -0.12
CA CYS A 72 14.83 4.35 -0.63
C CYS A 72 14.90 3.36 -1.78
N LEU A 73 15.46 3.78 -2.90
CA LEU A 73 15.74 2.89 -4.01
C LEU A 73 17.26 2.68 -4.09
N TYR A 74 17.69 1.45 -3.89
CA TYR A 74 19.09 1.04 -3.94
C TYR A 74 19.38 0.43 -5.31
N GLU A 75 20.46 0.90 -5.92
CA GLU A 75 20.96 0.38 -7.19
C GLU A 75 22.11 -0.58 -6.95
N PRO A 76 22.36 -1.53 -7.87
CA PRO A 76 23.48 -2.46 -7.75
C PRO A 76 24.85 -1.78 -7.64
N THR A 77 24.98 -0.54 -8.12
CA THR A 77 26.21 0.25 -8.00
C THR A 77 26.46 0.74 -6.57
N GLY A 78 25.49 0.59 -5.68
CA GLY A 78 25.55 1.10 -4.32
C GLY A 78 24.92 2.48 -4.17
N ARG A 79 24.50 3.10 -5.26
CA ARG A 79 23.80 4.38 -5.22
C ARG A 79 22.41 4.21 -4.58
N VAL A 80 22.03 5.17 -3.76
CA VAL A 80 20.74 5.16 -3.09
C VAL A 80 20.02 6.48 -3.39
N ASN A 81 18.78 6.37 -3.85
CA ASN A 81 17.89 7.51 -4.01
C ASN A 81 16.87 7.46 -2.88
N THR A 82 16.79 8.52 -2.11
CA THR A 82 15.90 8.58 -0.94
C THR A 82 14.93 9.74 -1.09
N LYS A 83 13.67 9.49 -0.77
CA LYS A 83 12.69 10.55 -0.65
C LYS A 83 11.90 10.36 0.64
N VAL A 84 11.56 11.47 1.28
CA VAL A 84 10.72 11.49 2.48
C VAL A 84 9.39 12.12 2.07
N LEU A 85 8.35 11.33 2.17
CA LEU A 85 7.01 11.76 1.80
C LEU A 85 6.25 12.12 3.07
N GLN A 86 5.54 13.22 3.03
CA GLN A 86 4.66 13.63 4.11
C GLN A 86 3.25 13.18 3.81
N ARG A 87 2.50 12.97 4.86
CA ARG A 87 1.07 12.77 4.73
C ARG A 87 0.48 14.02 4.09
N ASN A 88 -0.16 13.82 2.95
CA ASN A 88 -0.79 14.93 2.25
C ASN A 88 -2.08 15.30 2.96
N GLN A 89 -2.12 16.48 3.60
CA GLN A 89 -3.30 16.95 4.30
C GLN A 89 -4.48 17.19 3.34
N ALA A 90 -4.16 17.62 2.13
CA ALA A 90 -5.17 17.74 1.08
C ALA A 90 -5.56 16.37 0.52
N GLY A 91 -4.70 15.36 0.71
CA GLY A 91 -4.94 13.99 0.31
C GLY A 91 -5.37 13.10 1.47
N ASP A 92 -5.72 13.68 2.62
CA ASP A 92 -6.42 12.93 3.65
C ASP A 92 -7.68 12.37 3.03
N PRO A 93 -8.15 11.17 3.45
CA PRO A 93 -9.33 10.60 2.84
C PRO A 93 -10.46 11.62 2.84
N SER A 94 -11.08 11.77 1.69
CA SER A 94 -12.26 12.62 1.56
C SER A 94 -13.39 12.10 2.43
N PHE A 95 -13.34 10.81 2.79
CA PHE A 95 -14.35 10.14 3.58
C PHE A 95 -13.81 9.74 4.94
N VAL A 96 -14.56 10.07 5.99
CA VAL A 96 -14.32 9.58 7.35
C VAL A 96 -15.23 8.37 7.59
N ARG A 97 -14.99 7.66 8.71
CA ARG A 97 -15.77 6.45 9.05
C ARG A 97 -17.27 6.63 8.93
N GLN A 98 -17.77 7.78 9.39
CA GLN A 98 -19.21 8.06 9.34
C GLN A 98 -19.74 8.11 7.91
N ASN A 99 -18.95 8.61 6.96
CA ASN A 99 -19.35 8.65 5.57
C ASN A 99 -19.53 7.24 5.01
N TYR A 100 -18.66 6.29 5.35
CA TYR A 100 -18.80 4.89 4.92
C TYR A 100 -20.06 4.26 5.50
N VAL A 101 -20.36 4.55 6.76
CA VAL A 101 -21.57 4.06 7.43
C VAL A 101 -22.82 4.63 6.74
N ASP A 102 -22.81 5.93 6.46
CA ASP A 102 -23.96 6.59 5.83
C ASP A 102 -24.21 6.05 4.42
N VAL A 103 -23.16 5.84 3.63
CA VAL A 103 -23.28 5.27 2.29
C VAL A 103 -23.77 3.83 2.36
N THR A 104 -23.27 3.03 3.30
CA THR A 104 -23.72 1.65 3.49
C THR A 104 -25.23 1.62 3.79
N GLN A 105 -25.69 2.47 4.68
CA GLN A 105 -27.12 2.55 5.02
C GLN A 105 -27.96 3.00 3.83
N ALA A 106 -27.47 3.98 3.07
CA ALA A 106 -28.16 4.45 1.87
C ALA A 106 -28.29 3.34 0.83
N LEU A 107 -27.24 2.58 0.60
CA LEU A 107 -27.26 1.46 -0.32
C LEU A 107 -28.22 0.38 0.14
N LEU A 108 -28.21 0.02 1.41
CA LEU A 108 -29.14 -0.95 1.96
C LEU A 108 -30.60 -0.51 1.80
N SER A 109 -30.88 0.80 1.91
CA SER A 109 -32.22 1.33 1.79
C SER A 109 -32.79 1.20 0.37
N ILE A 110 -31.94 1.13 -0.65
CA ILE A 110 -32.37 1.01 -2.05
C ILE A 110 -32.25 -0.40 -2.59
N LYS A 111 -31.75 -1.33 -1.78
CA LYS A 111 -31.47 -2.71 -2.22
C LYS A 111 -32.69 -3.37 -2.87
N ASP A 112 -33.86 -3.22 -2.29
CA ASP A 112 -35.08 -3.83 -2.80
C ASP A 112 -35.71 -3.06 -3.97
N LYS A 113 -35.21 -1.86 -4.23
CA LYS A 113 -35.72 -1.00 -5.32
C LYS A 113 -34.97 -1.20 -6.62
N LEU A 114 -33.83 -1.86 -6.59
CA LEU A 114 -33.01 -2.13 -7.75
C LEU A 114 -32.99 -3.62 -8.05
N ASP A 115 -32.80 -3.96 -9.31
CA ASP A 115 -32.46 -5.30 -9.72
C ASP A 115 -31.18 -5.73 -9.01
N THR A 116 -31.09 -7.01 -8.64
CA THR A 116 -29.93 -7.55 -7.90
C THR A 116 -28.61 -7.24 -8.59
N LYS A 117 -28.56 -7.42 -9.91
CA LYS A 117 -27.37 -7.16 -10.68
C LYS A 117 -27.00 -5.67 -10.66
N ASP A 118 -27.95 -4.80 -10.84
CA ASP A 118 -27.73 -3.36 -10.82
C ASP A 118 -27.27 -2.89 -9.44
N TYR A 119 -27.85 -3.44 -8.39
CA TYR A 119 -27.44 -3.14 -7.02
C TYR A 119 -25.98 -3.57 -6.78
N GLU A 120 -25.61 -4.77 -7.20
CA GLU A 120 -24.25 -5.27 -7.03
C GLU A 120 -23.26 -4.42 -7.83
N ASP A 121 -23.60 -4.03 -9.06
CA ASP A 121 -22.75 -3.18 -9.90
C ASP A 121 -22.48 -1.83 -9.25
N VAL A 122 -23.53 -1.20 -8.70
CA VAL A 122 -23.38 0.08 -7.98
C VAL A 122 -22.50 -0.08 -6.77
N CYS A 123 -22.72 -1.12 -5.97
CA CYS A 123 -21.94 -1.38 -4.76
C CYS A 123 -20.46 -1.61 -5.08
N VAL A 124 -20.17 -2.37 -6.12
CA VAL A 124 -18.78 -2.64 -6.54
C VAL A 124 -18.10 -1.35 -7.02
N LYS A 125 -18.79 -0.52 -7.78
CA LYS A 125 -18.24 0.74 -8.27
C LYS A 125 -17.93 1.70 -7.12
N ILE A 126 -18.82 1.81 -6.15
CA ILE A 126 -18.62 2.63 -4.96
C ILE A 126 -17.47 2.08 -4.13
N CYS A 127 -17.41 0.77 -3.96
CA CYS A 127 -16.33 0.09 -3.25
C CYS A 127 -14.97 0.37 -3.90
N THR A 128 -14.90 0.33 -5.21
CA THR A 128 -13.67 0.64 -5.96
C THR A 128 -13.25 2.09 -5.73
N SER A 129 -14.21 3.02 -5.74
CA SER A 129 -13.94 4.44 -5.47
C SER A 129 -13.41 4.67 -4.07
N PHE A 130 -13.97 3.98 -3.08
CA PHE A 130 -13.49 4.07 -1.71
C PHE A 130 -12.08 3.51 -1.56
N GLY A 131 -11.78 2.42 -2.24
CA GLY A 131 -10.44 1.84 -2.25
C GLY A 131 -9.40 2.78 -2.84
N LYS A 132 -9.78 3.56 -3.86
CA LYS A 132 -8.90 4.58 -4.44
C LYS A 132 -8.67 5.76 -3.52
N ASP A 133 -9.71 6.16 -2.75
CA ASP A 133 -9.61 7.24 -1.79
C ASP A 133 -8.79 6.84 -0.56
N ASN A 134 -8.93 5.59 -0.14
CA ASN A 134 -8.31 5.08 1.08
C ASN A 134 -7.78 3.67 0.86
N TRP A 135 -6.47 3.52 0.77
CA TRP A 135 -5.83 2.21 0.57
C TRP A 135 -6.04 1.21 1.72
N ARG A 136 -6.46 1.71 2.90
CA ARG A 136 -6.81 0.86 4.05
C ARG A 136 -8.25 0.40 4.02
N PHE A 137 -9.01 0.83 3.04
CA PHE A 137 -10.42 0.46 2.94
C PHE A 137 -10.55 -1.06 2.81
N ASN A 138 -11.34 -1.65 3.67
CA ASN A 138 -11.58 -3.09 3.65
C ASN A 138 -12.77 -3.40 2.75
N THR A 139 -12.46 -3.72 1.50
CA THR A 139 -13.44 -4.05 0.46
C THR A 139 -14.33 -5.20 0.89
N GLU A 140 -13.75 -6.26 1.44
CA GLU A 140 -14.52 -7.44 1.84
C GLU A 140 -15.55 -7.13 2.90
N ARG A 141 -15.14 -6.41 3.94
CA ARG A 141 -16.03 -6.03 5.03
C ARG A 141 -17.16 -5.14 4.53
N PHE A 142 -16.85 -4.22 3.63
CA PHE A 142 -17.86 -3.33 3.05
C PHE A 142 -18.92 -4.13 2.29
N LEU A 143 -18.49 -5.03 1.40
CA LEU A 143 -19.41 -5.87 0.63
C LEU A 143 -20.20 -6.82 1.52
N ASP A 144 -19.58 -7.38 2.56
CA ASP A 144 -20.29 -8.21 3.53
C ASP A 144 -21.39 -7.43 4.25
N ASN A 145 -21.14 -6.19 4.63
CA ASN A 145 -22.14 -5.34 5.27
C ASN A 145 -23.29 -5.03 4.34
N LEU A 146 -23.05 -4.99 3.04
CA LEU A 146 -24.07 -4.80 2.02
C LEU A 146 -24.80 -6.08 1.65
N LYS A 147 -24.39 -7.22 2.24
CA LYS A 147 -24.97 -8.55 1.99
C LYS A 147 -24.86 -8.98 0.54
N ILE A 148 -23.74 -8.64 -0.08
CA ILE A 148 -23.43 -9.06 -1.44
C ILE A 148 -22.64 -10.35 -1.37
N GLU A 149 -23.08 -11.37 -2.09
CA GLU A 149 -22.33 -12.61 -2.19
C GLU A 149 -21.10 -12.37 -3.04
N LYS A 150 -19.95 -12.86 -2.53
CA LYS A 150 -18.73 -12.81 -3.28
C LYS A 150 -18.72 -13.95 -4.29
N VAL A 151 -18.72 -13.60 -5.55
CA VAL A 151 -18.44 -14.56 -6.60
C VAL A 151 -16.93 -14.53 -6.84
N LEU A 152 -16.28 -15.53 -6.33
CA LEU A 152 -14.85 -15.72 -6.57
C LEU A 152 -14.63 -16.55 -7.81
#